data_7199f0c628611b887b856c6272d48240
#
_entry.id   7199f0c628611b887b856c6272d48240
#
_cell.length_a   1.000
_cell.length_b   1.000
_cell.length_c   1.000
_cell.angle_alpha   90.00
_cell.angle_beta   90.00
_cell.angle_gamma   90.00
#
_symmetry.space_group_name_H-M   'P 1'
#
loop_
_entity.id
_entity.type
_entity.pdbx_description
1 polymer ?
#
loop_
_entity_poly.entity_id
_entity_poly.type
_entity_poly.pdbx_seq_one_letter_code
_entity_poly.pdbx_strand_id
1 'polypeptide(L)'
;MSETELKTEELPPLYQDSSFWGMTVTQFWGAFNDNLYKQLVLLFCAQQALQLNTDDQQGTALAVFALPFVFFSGLGGWYADRHTKRTIVIACKVAEIIIALLAMAAFFTGELLPLLIVLGLLSTQSAIFGPAKYGILPEMLRDDDLPQANGIIQMTTFIAIIFGMASAGFVKQAYPDQLWKTSYFCIGIAVIGTIASFWVRRTPVAHPGLPFSSSALGIDTETRGLLRNDRRLLSVLLISSVFWFVGGIVQPLVNIFGIGQLHISESRTSLMAACMGVGISLGCIVAGRASRKRVNFKLVTIGAWGLVACLAAMAGFGWWATPEAGETLPKADVSLWASFIPLTTTEWLARGILTLLGFFAGLFVVPLQVELQTRPPKSLKGRMIGAMNLINWIGIVLSALFFGNFTMVLNDLNWPMSNVFLFLAAVVLPIAILYHPKDEILSHDRP
;
A
#
# COMPACT_ATOMS: atom_id res chain seq x y z
N MET A 1 31.91 -25.42 5.30
CA MET A 1 32.29 -24.36 4.34
C MET A 1 31.41 -23.16 4.67
N SER A 2 32.01 -22.16 5.25
CA SER A 2 31.32 -20.89 5.58
C SER A 2 30.80 -20.30 4.27
N GLU A 3 29.48 -20.16 4.14
CA GLU A 3 28.89 -19.37 3.08
C GLU A 3 29.42 -17.94 3.25
N THR A 4 30.23 -17.53 2.32
CA THR A 4 30.91 -16.26 2.20
C THR A 4 29.90 -15.14 2.47
N GLU A 5 30.06 -14.41 3.57
CA GLU A 5 29.51 -13.08 3.69
C GLU A 5 30.01 -12.30 2.48
N LEU A 6 29.16 -12.11 1.48
CA LEU A 6 29.45 -11.23 0.37
C LEU A 6 29.74 -9.86 0.99
N LYS A 7 31.01 -9.46 0.96
CA LYS A 7 31.40 -8.12 1.39
C LYS A 7 30.54 -7.16 0.59
N THR A 8 29.98 -6.17 1.25
CA THR A 8 29.05 -5.19 0.68
C THR A 8 29.64 -4.44 -0.52
N GLU A 9 30.95 -4.39 -0.63
CA GLU A 9 31.70 -3.82 -1.76
C GLU A 9 31.62 -4.67 -3.05
N GLU A 10 31.25 -5.95 -2.98
CA GLU A 10 31.14 -6.87 -4.13
C GLU A 10 29.73 -6.88 -4.75
N LEU A 11 28.75 -6.22 -4.12
CA LEU A 11 27.39 -6.16 -4.66
C LEU A 11 27.31 -5.26 -5.88
N PRO A 12 26.58 -5.65 -6.95
CA PRO A 12 26.43 -4.85 -8.15
C PRO A 12 25.67 -3.55 -7.85
N PRO A 13 25.86 -2.49 -8.66
CA PRO A 13 25.04 -1.28 -8.57
C PRO A 13 23.55 -1.61 -8.72
N LEU A 14 22.67 -0.87 -8.02
CA LEU A 14 21.23 -1.12 -7.94
C LEU A 14 20.57 -1.42 -9.29
N TYR A 15 20.84 -0.61 -10.31
CA TYR A 15 20.22 -0.76 -11.63
C TYR A 15 20.69 -1.96 -12.44
N GLN A 16 21.86 -2.52 -12.09
CA GLN A 16 22.44 -3.70 -12.73
C GLN A 16 22.18 -4.98 -11.92
N ASP A 17 21.54 -4.85 -10.75
CA ASP A 17 21.26 -5.98 -9.87
C ASP A 17 20.02 -6.74 -10.33
N SER A 18 20.22 -7.90 -10.96
CA SER A 18 19.16 -8.81 -11.41
C SER A 18 18.27 -9.29 -10.25
N SER A 19 18.84 -9.44 -9.05
CA SER A 19 18.10 -9.86 -7.86
C SER A 19 17.13 -8.78 -7.39
N PHE A 20 17.55 -7.50 -7.44
CA PHE A 20 16.67 -6.37 -7.14
C PHE A 20 15.50 -6.28 -8.14
N TRP A 21 15.79 -6.40 -9.44
CA TRP A 21 14.73 -6.39 -10.45
C TRP A 21 13.83 -7.60 -10.38
N GLY A 22 14.39 -8.78 -10.09
CA GLY A 22 13.60 -9.99 -9.82
C GLY A 22 12.61 -9.78 -8.66
N MET A 23 13.07 -9.17 -7.55
CA MET A 23 12.20 -8.84 -6.42
C MET A 23 11.18 -7.76 -6.77
N THR A 24 11.58 -6.73 -7.52
CA THR A 24 10.70 -5.64 -7.94
C THR A 24 9.57 -6.13 -8.84
N VAL A 25 9.88 -6.99 -9.82
CA VAL A 25 8.88 -7.61 -10.71
C VAL A 25 7.98 -8.55 -9.93
N THR A 26 8.54 -9.38 -9.04
CA THR A 26 7.78 -10.31 -8.19
C THR A 26 6.74 -9.58 -7.34
N GLN A 27 7.14 -8.52 -6.65
CA GLN A 27 6.24 -7.76 -5.77
C GLN A 27 5.24 -6.91 -6.57
N PHE A 28 5.63 -6.39 -7.73
CA PHE A 28 4.73 -5.64 -8.61
C PHE A 28 3.55 -6.51 -9.04
N TRP A 29 3.83 -7.67 -9.61
CA TRP A 29 2.79 -8.58 -10.06
C TRP A 29 1.97 -9.17 -8.91
N GLY A 30 2.57 -9.38 -7.73
CA GLY A 30 1.82 -9.76 -6.54
C GLY A 30 0.83 -8.67 -6.11
N ALA A 31 1.29 -7.43 -5.92
CA ALA A 31 0.42 -6.33 -5.53
C ALA A 31 -0.66 -6.03 -6.59
N PHE A 32 -0.34 -6.17 -7.88
CA PHE A 32 -1.30 -6.05 -8.98
C PHE A 32 -2.38 -7.12 -8.86
N ASN A 33 -2.00 -8.38 -8.71
CA ASN A 33 -2.91 -9.52 -8.63
C ASN A 33 -3.84 -9.44 -7.40
N ASP A 34 -3.29 -9.09 -6.24
CA ASP A 34 -4.06 -8.88 -5.01
C ASP A 34 -5.18 -7.83 -5.22
N ASN A 35 -4.85 -6.72 -5.86
CA ASN A 35 -5.80 -5.63 -6.07
C ASN A 35 -6.75 -5.90 -7.25
N LEU A 36 -6.31 -6.62 -8.28
CA LEU A 36 -7.17 -7.11 -9.36
C LEU A 36 -8.25 -8.03 -8.80
N TYR A 37 -7.85 -9.09 -8.06
CA TYR A 37 -8.79 -10.06 -7.49
C TYR A 37 -9.73 -9.41 -6.47
N LYS A 38 -9.19 -8.61 -5.53
CA LYS A 38 -10.01 -7.85 -4.58
C LYS A 38 -11.08 -7.03 -5.29
N GLN A 39 -10.70 -6.26 -6.32
CA GLN A 39 -11.64 -5.42 -7.05
C GLN A 39 -12.68 -6.24 -7.83
N LEU A 40 -12.31 -7.40 -8.40
CA LEU A 40 -13.27 -8.31 -9.01
C LEU A 40 -14.31 -8.81 -8.02
N VAL A 41 -13.90 -9.15 -6.78
CA VAL A 41 -14.83 -9.55 -5.71
C VAL A 41 -15.73 -8.38 -5.31
N LEU A 42 -15.20 -7.16 -5.16
CA LEU A 42 -16.01 -5.97 -4.86
C LEU A 42 -17.06 -5.69 -5.94
N LEU A 43 -16.66 -5.79 -7.21
CA LEU A 43 -17.59 -5.64 -8.34
C LEU A 43 -18.62 -6.76 -8.42
N PHE A 44 -18.29 -7.97 -7.96
CA PHE A 44 -19.23 -9.08 -7.84
C PHE A 44 -20.25 -8.79 -6.73
N CYS A 45 -19.81 -8.34 -5.54
CA CYS A 45 -20.70 -7.96 -4.44
C CYS A 45 -21.70 -6.88 -4.86
N ALA A 46 -21.22 -5.82 -5.50
CA ALA A 46 -22.06 -4.72 -5.98
C ALA A 46 -23.11 -5.21 -7.00
N GLN A 47 -22.73 -6.06 -7.96
CA GLN A 47 -23.64 -6.63 -8.92
C GLN A 47 -24.70 -7.53 -8.27
N GLN A 48 -24.28 -8.38 -7.33
CA GLN A 48 -25.19 -9.28 -6.62
C GLN A 48 -26.21 -8.49 -5.78
N ALA A 49 -25.77 -7.44 -5.07
CA ALA A 49 -26.66 -6.58 -4.31
C ALA A 49 -27.75 -5.94 -5.18
N LEU A 50 -27.39 -5.44 -6.37
CA LEU A 50 -28.33 -4.86 -7.32
C LEU A 50 -29.29 -5.89 -7.92
N GLN A 51 -28.81 -7.10 -8.26
CA GLN A 51 -29.63 -8.15 -8.88
C GLN A 51 -30.62 -8.80 -7.91
N LEU A 52 -30.18 -9.03 -6.66
CA LEU A 52 -30.97 -9.73 -5.64
C LEU A 52 -31.70 -8.78 -4.69
N ASN A 53 -31.51 -7.46 -4.82
CA ASN A 53 -32.03 -6.44 -3.92
C ASN A 53 -31.68 -6.75 -2.44
N THR A 54 -30.40 -7.13 -2.21
CA THR A 54 -29.85 -7.46 -0.89
C THR A 54 -28.83 -6.41 -0.46
N ASP A 55 -28.39 -6.50 0.79
CA ASP A 55 -27.35 -5.63 1.33
C ASP A 55 -26.02 -5.81 0.58
N ASP A 56 -25.32 -4.70 0.35
CA ASP A 56 -24.02 -4.72 -0.29
C ASP A 56 -22.95 -5.32 0.64
N GLN A 57 -22.30 -6.38 0.19
CA GLN A 57 -21.27 -7.12 0.93
C GLN A 57 -19.84 -6.62 0.69
N GLN A 58 -19.65 -5.49 0.02
CA GLN A 58 -18.31 -4.92 -0.21
C GLN A 58 -17.56 -4.65 1.10
N GLY A 59 -18.26 -4.18 2.14
CA GLY A 59 -17.68 -4.00 3.48
C GLY A 59 -17.13 -5.30 4.08
N THR A 60 -17.88 -6.41 3.93
CA THR A 60 -17.43 -7.74 4.34
C THR A 60 -16.20 -8.19 3.58
N ALA A 61 -16.17 -7.99 2.26
CA ALA A 61 -15.02 -8.33 1.42
C ALA A 61 -13.77 -7.53 1.81
N LEU A 62 -13.90 -6.22 2.09
CA LEU A 62 -12.79 -5.39 2.57
C LEU A 62 -12.28 -5.83 3.94
N ALA A 63 -13.17 -6.21 4.86
CA ALA A 63 -12.79 -6.75 6.15
C ALA A 63 -12.04 -8.09 6.02
N VAL A 64 -12.53 -9.02 5.19
CA VAL A 64 -11.87 -10.29 4.89
C VAL A 64 -10.49 -10.07 4.27
N PHE A 65 -10.32 -9.05 3.44
CA PHE A 65 -9.01 -8.68 2.89
C PHE A 65 -8.06 -8.10 3.95
N ALA A 66 -8.55 -7.28 4.88
CA ALA A 66 -7.72 -6.56 5.85
C ALA A 66 -7.32 -7.42 7.06
N LEU A 67 -8.25 -8.25 7.58
CA LEU A 67 -8.04 -9.01 8.82
C LEU A 67 -6.81 -9.94 8.80
N PRO A 68 -6.49 -10.68 7.72
CA PRO A 68 -5.30 -11.51 7.67
C PRO A 68 -4.00 -10.73 7.90
N PHE A 69 -3.90 -9.49 7.44
CA PHE A 69 -2.72 -8.67 7.71
C PHE A 69 -2.57 -8.32 9.18
N VAL A 70 -3.67 -8.14 9.91
CA VAL A 70 -3.63 -7.91 11.36
C VAL A 70 -3.20 -9.19 12.10
N PHE A 71 -3.72 -10.35 11.71
CA PHE A 71 -3.47 -11.60 12.43
C PHE A 71 -2.15 -12.28 12.06
N PHE A 72 -1.69 -12.16 10.80
CA PHE A 72 -0.57 -12.95 10.29
C PHE A 72 0.71 -12.14 10.00
N SER A 73 0.71 -10.79 10.11
CA SER A 73 1.93 -10.00 9.89
C SER A 73 3.04 -10.31 10.89
N GLY A 74 2.70 -10.52 12.16
CA GLY A 74 3.66 -10.93 13.19
C GLY A 74 4.27 -12.30 12.87
N LEU A 75 3.43 -13.28 12.51
CA LEU A 75 3.85 -14.60 12.07
C LEU A 75 4.76 -14.52 10.83
N GLY A 76 4.40 -13.68 9.85
CA GLY A 76 5.22 -13.42 8.68
C GLY A 76 6.61 -12.89 9.07
N GLY A 77 6.70 -12.01 10.07
CA GLY A 77 7.95 -11.51 10.63
C GLY A 77 8.80 -12.61 11.26
N TRP A 78 8.18 -13.48 12.05
CA TRP A 78 8.85 -14.64 12.63
C TRP A 78 9.39 -15.60 11.56
N TYR A 79 8.59 -15.91 10.53
CA TYR A 79 9.05 -16.73 9.39
C TYR A 79 10.23 -16.07 8.67
N ALA A 80 10.18 -14.73 8.47
CA ALA A 80 11.23 -13.99 7.77
C ALA A 80 12.56 -13.96 8.53
N ASP A 81 12.56 -14.09 9.86
CA ASP A 81 13.79 -14.20 10.65
C ASP A 81 14.29 -15.64 10.75
N ARG A 82 13.39 -16.62 10.77
CA ARG A 82 13.73 -18.04 10.93
C ARG A 82 14.20 -18.72 9.66
N HIS A 83 13.74 -18.27 8.48
CA HIS A 83 14.02 -18.88 7.19
C HIS A 83 14.67 -17.87 6.23
N THR A 84 15.31 -18.38 5.16
CA THR A 84 15.80 -17.48 4.11
C THR A 84 14.63 -16.77 3.47
N LYS A 85 14.71 -15.46 3.35
CA LYS A 85 13.62 -14.63 2.81
C LYS A 85 13.29 -14.99 1.37
N ARG A 86 14.30 -15.39 0.59
CA ARG A 86 14.09 -15.93 -0.78
C ARG A 86 13.14 -17.13 -0.78
N THR A 87 13.32 -18.09 0.13
CA THR A 87 12.45 -19.28 0.20
C THR A 87 11.01 -18.89 0.48
N ILE A 88 10.79 -17.91 1.39
CA ILE A 88 9.46 -17.39 1.70
C ILE A 88 8.86 -16.72 0.47
N VAL A 89 9.62 -15.87 -0.22
CA VAL A 89 9.18 -15.20 -1.45
C VAL A 89 8.72 -16.21 -2.49
N ILE A 90 9.52 -17.24 -2.78
CA ILE A 90 9.16 -18.26 -3.76
C ILE A 90 7.95 -19.08 -3.29
N ALA A 91 7.93 -19.51 -2.02
CA ALA A 91 6.79 -20.28 -1.48
C ALA A 91 5.47 -19.49 -1.55
N CYS A 92 5.49 -18.19 -1.20
CA CYS A 92 4.34 -17.31 -1.34
C CYS A 92 3.89 -17.19 -2.80
N LYS A 93 4.81 -17.07 -3.75
CA LYS A 93 4.46 -16.97 -5.19
C LYS A 93 3.91 -18.27 -5.75
N VAL A 94 4.40 -19.42 -5.32
CA VAL A 94 3.82 -20.72 -5.66
C VAL A 94 2.42 -20.88 -5.05
N ALA A 95 2.25 -20.48 -3.78
CA ALA A 95 0.93 -20.46 -3.14
C ALA A 95 -0.06 -19.55 -3.89
N GLU A 96 0.39 -18.41 -4.41
CA GLU A 96 -0.44 -17.48 -5.20
C GLU A 96 -0.98 -18.14 -6.47
N ILE A 97 -0.21 -19.00 -7.16
CA ILE A 97 -0.72 -19.77 -8.30
C ILE A 97 -1.84 -20.71 -7.86
N ILE A 98 -1.67 -21.42 -6.75
CA ILE A 98 -2.68 -22.34 -6.21
C ILE A 98 -3.94 -21.55 -5.85
N ILE A 99 -3.80 -20.40 -5.19
CA ILE A 99 -4.91 -19.51 -4.81
C ILE A 99 -5.62 -18.97 -6.06
N ALA A 100 -4.90 -18.63 -7.13
CA ALA A 100 -5.49 -18.18 -8.38
C ALA A 100 -6.29 -19.29 -9.10
N LEU A 101 -5.85 -20.55 -8.98
CA LEU A 101 -6.62 -21.70 -9.44
C LEU A 101 -7.90 -21.91 -8.59
N LEU A 102 -7.82 -21.74 -7.28
CA LEU A 102 -9.00 -21.76 -6.40
C LEU A 102 -9.94 -20.60 -6.71
N ALA A 103 -9.40 -19.41 -7.07
CA ALA A 103 -10.19 -18.26 -7.52
C ALA A 103 -11.02 -18.61 -8.78
N MET A 104 -10.43 -19.32 -9.74
CA MET A 104 -11.14 -19.79 -10.92
C MET A 104 -12.30 -20.72 -10.55
N ALA A 105 -12.06 -21.68 -9.63
CA ALA A 105 -13.11 -22.57 -9.15
C ALA A 105 -14.22 -21.79 -8.39
N ALA A 106 -13.83 -20.80 -7.55
CA ALA A 106 -14.77 -19.97 -6.80
C ALA A 106 -15.65 -19.11 -7.72
N PHE A 107 -15.08 -18.49 -8.77
CA PHE A 107 -15.88 -17.75 -9.76
C PHE A 107 -16.80 -18.66 -10.58
N PHE A 108 -16.40 -19.92 -10.79
CA PHE A 108 -17.25 -20.89 -11.50
C PHE A 108 -18.51 -21.26 -10.68
N THR A 109 -18.45 -21.26 -9.36
CA THR A 109 -19.65 -21.51 -8.51
C THR A 109 -20.65 -20.36 -8.58
N GLY A 110 -20.20 -19.13 -8.84
CA GLY A 110 -21.02 -17.93 -8.80
C GLY A 110 -21.51 -17.54 -7.40
N GLU A 111 -20.92 -18.11 -6.34
CA GLU A 111 -21.29 -17.85 -4.95
C GLU A 111 -20.27 -16.93 -4.26
N LEU A 112 -20.74 -16.06 -3.36
CA LEU A 112 -19.91 -15.09 -2.66
C LEU A 112 -18.96 -15.75 -1.64
N LEU A 113 -19.42 -16.75 -0.88
CA LEU A 113 -18.61 -17.35 0.19
C LEU A 113 -17.29 -17.96 -0.32
N PRO A 114 -17.24 -18.78 -1.37
CA PRO A 114 -15.98 -19.25 -1.96
C PRO A 114 -15.05 -18.11 -2.38
N LEU A 115 -15.59 -17.02 -2.96
CA LEU A 115 -14.81 -15.85 -3.35
C LEU A 115 -14.18 -15.14 -2.15
N LEU A 116 -14.91 -15.00 -1.04
CA LEU A 116 -14.40 -14.44 0.20
C LEU A 116 -13.33 -15.34 0.84
N ILE A 117 -13.51 -16.67 0.82
CA ILE A 117 -12.48 -17.60 1.33
C ILE A 117 -11.19 -17.44 0.55
N VAL A 118 -11.25 -17.40 -0.78
CA VAL A 118 -10.07 -17.19 -1.63
C VAL A 118 -9.44 -15.82 -1.39
N LEU A 119 -10.24 -14.77 -1.20
CA LEU A 119 -9.75 -13.44 -0.86
C LEU A 119 -8.99 -13.44 0.47
N GLY A 120 -9.50 -14.14 1.47
CA GLY A 120 -8.82 -14.33 2.76
C GLY A 120 -7.50 -15.11 2.64
N LEU A 121 -7.47 -16.17 1.82
CA LEU A 121 -6.24 -16.92 1.54
C LEU A 121 -5.18 -16.05 0.83
N LEU A 122 -5.59 -15.26 -0.15
CA LEU A 122 -4.72 -14.34 -0.87
C LEU A 122 -4.12 -13.29 0.07
N SER A 123 -4.95 -12.69 0.91
CA SER A 123 -4.51 -11.71 1.93
C SER A 123 -3.57 -12.33 2.96
N THR A 124 -3.84 -13.58 3.39
CA THR A 124 -2.98 -14.31 4.33
C THR A 124 -1.61 -14.56 3.74
N GLN A 125 -1.54 -15.00 2.48
CA GLN A 125 -0.28 -15.18 1.75
C GLN A 125 0.47 -13.85 1.64
N SER A 126 -0.21 -12.75 1.31
CA SER A 126 0.39 -11.42 1.18
C SER A 126 0.85 -10.85 2.52
N ALA A 127 0.15 -11.17 3.64
CA ALA A 127 0.59 -10.79 4.99
C ALA A 127 1.91 -11.46 5.39
N ILE A 128 2.13 -12.72 4.98
CA ILE A 128 3.38 -13.46 5.21
C ILE A 128 4.48 -12.97 4.26
N PHE A 129 4.15 -12.66 3.02
CA PHE A 129 5.07 -12.13 2.02
C PHE A 129 5.66 -10.78 2.39
N GLY A 130 4.87 -9.89 3.02
CA GLY A 130 5.24 -8.51 3.33
C GLY A 130 6.56 -8.37 4.10
N PRO A 131 6.75 -9.03 5.26
CA PRO A 131 8.01 -8.99 6.01
C PRO A 131 9.22 -9.50 5.23
N ALA A 132 9.05 -10.56 4.42
CA ALA A 132 10.11 -11.07 3.57
C ALA A 132 10.47 -10.08 2.45
N LYS A 133 9.47 -9.46 1.81
CA LYS A 133 9.62 -8.45 0.75
C LYS A 133 10.49 -7.26 1.18
N TYR A 134 10.19 -6.68 2.33
CA TYR A 134 10.92 -5.52 2.82
C TYR A 134 12.21 -5.90 3.55
N GLY A 135 12.22 -7.02 4.25
CA GLY A 135 13.38 -7.51 5.00
C GLY A 135 14.52 -8.03 4.14
N ILE A 136 14.25 -8.45 2.90
CA ILE A 136 15.30 -8.94 1.99
C ILE A 136 16.14 -7.79 1.40
N LEU A 137 15.59 -6.59 1.26
CA LEU A 137 16.27 -5.46 0.63
C LEU A 137 17.61 -5.13 1.30
N PRO A 138 17.68 -4.94 2.64
CA PRO A 138 18.96 -4.66 3.31
C PRO A 138 19.90 -5.88 3.41
N GLU A 139 19.48 -7.06 2.98
CA GLU A 139 20.33 -8.25 2.93
C GLU A 139 20.93 -8.48 1.54
N MET A 140 20.32 -7.92 0.50
CA MET A 140 20.75 -8.14 -0.88
C MET A 140 21.31 -6.90 -1.56
N LEU A 141 21.20 -5.71 -0.96
CA LEU A 141 21.62 -4.43 -1.54
C LEU A 141 22.67 -3.75 -0.66
N ARG A 142 23.39 -2.81 -1.26
CA ARG A 142 24.26 -1.90 -0.54
C ARG A 142 23.42 -0.95 0.32
N ASP A 143 23.91 -0.56 1.49
CA ASP A 143 23.20 0.38 2.37
C ASP A 143 22.93 1.73 1.68
N ASP A 144 23.88 2.19 0.86
CA ASP A 144 23.76 3.42 0.07
C ASP A 144 22.62 3.38 -0.97
N ASP A 145 22.26 2.19 -1.46
CA ASP A 145 21.22 1.96 -2.45
C ASP A 145 19.82 1.78 -1.85
N LEU A 146 19.73 1.51 -0.53
CA LEU A 146 18.47 1.20 0.13
C LEU A 146 17.40 2.30 0.00
N PRO A 147 17.71 3.61 0.15
CA PRO A 147 16.69 4.65 -0.04
C PRO A 147 16.12 4.65 -1.45
N GLN A 148 16.97 4.47 -2.44
CA GLN A 148 16.55 4.44 -3.85
C GLN A 148 15.76 3.18 -4.18
N ALA A 149 16.19 2.03 -3.68
CA ALA A 149 15.47 0.76 -3.81
C ALA A 149 14.08 0.83 -3.19
N ASN A 150 13.96 1.39 -1.99
CA ASN A 150 12.67 1.60 -1.33
C ASN A 150 11.78 2.56 -2.12
N GLY A 151 12.33 3.64 -2.68
CA GLY A 151 11.60 4.54 -3.56
C GLY A 151 11.00 3.82 -4.77
N ILE A 152 11.79 2.95 -5.45
CA ILE A 152 11.34 2.15 -6.60
C ILE A 152 10.28 1.11 -6.18
N ILE A 153 10.50 0.40 -5.07
CA ILE A 153 9.57 -0.60 -4.55
C ILE A 153 8.22 0.05 -4.19
N GLN A 154 8.23 1.20 -3.53
CA GLN A 154 6.99 1.91 -3.18
C GLN A 154 6.29 2.46 -4.42
N MET A 155 7.03 3.11 -5.32
CA MET A 155 6.47 3.57 -6.59
C MET A 155 5.78 2.44 -7.35
N THR A 156 6.49 1.33 -7.57
CA THR A 156 5.96 0.19 -8.32
C THR A 156 4.81 -0.50 -7.59
N THR A 157 4.79 -0.48 -6.25
CA THR A 157 3.65 -0.98 -5.45
C THR A 157 2.40 -0.13 -5.69
N PHE A 158 2.49 1.21 -5.63
CA PHE A 158 1.33 2.08 -5.88
C PHE A 158 0.84 1.98 -7.32
N ILE A 159 1.74 1.92 -8.30
CA ILE A 159 1.39 1.68 -9.71
C ILE A 159 0.64 0.35 -9.84
N ALA A 160 1.14 -0.72 -9.22
CA ALA A 160 0.50 -2.04 -9.25
C ALA A 160 -0.91 -2.04 -8.64
N ILE A 161 -1.10 -1.35 -7.51
CA ILE A 161 -2.41 -1.20 -6.86
C ILE A 161 -3.40 -0.51 -7.79
N ILE A 162 -3.02 0.64 -8.37
CA ILE A 162 -3.90 1.44 -9.23
C ILE A 162 -4.27 0.67 -10.51
N PHE A 163 -3.27 0.12 -11.19
CA PHE A 163 -3.51 -0.62 -12.44
C PHE A 163 -4.23 -1.95 -12.17
N GLY A 164 -3.96 -2.63 -11.05
CA GLY A 164 -4.66 -3.84 -10.65
C GLY A 164 -6.17 -3.58 -10.48
N MET A 165 -6.53 -2.55 -9.72
CA MET A 165 -7.93 -2.16 -9.53
C MET A 165 -8.59 -1.70 -10.85
N ALA A 166 -7.92 -0.86 -11.62
CA ALA A 166 -8.44 -0.38 -12.90
C ALA A 166 -8.69 -1.52 -13.90
N SER A 167 -7.77 -2.49 -13.96
CA SER A 167 -7.88 -3.64 -14.87
C SER A 167 -9.09 -4.53 -14.57
N ALA A 168 -9.55 -4.58 -13.31
CA ALA A 168 -10.67 -5.45 -12.92
C ALA A 168 -11.96 -5.13 -13.70
N GLY A 169 -12.26 -3.85 -13.90
CA GLY A 169 -13.43 -3.42 -14.69
C GLY A 169 -13.35 -3.89 -16.14
N PHE A 170 -12.19 -3.71 -16.78
CA PHE A 170 -11.98 -4.14 -18.18
C PHE A 170 -12.07 -5.65 -18.34
N VAL A 171 -11.43 -6.39 -17.42
CA VAL A 171 -11.43 -7.86 -17.47
C VAL A 171 -12.83 -8.41 -17.22
N LYS A 172 -13.59 -7.82 -16.27
CA LYS A 172 -14.98 -8.18 -16.04
C LYS A 172 -15.87 -7.89 -17.27
N GLN A 173 -15.68 -6.73 -17.90
CA GLN A 173 -16.45 -6.35 -19.09
C GLN A 173 -16.15 -7.25 -20.29
N ALA A 174 -14.92 -7.77 -20.40
CA ALA A 174 -14.55 -8.71 -21.45
C ALA A 174 -15.22 -10.10 -21.31
N TYR A 175 -15.63 -10.47 -20.07
CA TYR A 175 -16.25 -11.77 -19.77
C TYR A 175 -17.49 -11.61 -18.86
N PRO A 176 -18.55 -10.92 -19.30
CA PRO A 176 -19.69 -10.57 -18.45
C PRO A 176 -20.43 -11.79 -17.90
N ASP A 177 -20.58 -12.86 -18.73
CA ASP A 177 -21.32 -14.08 -18.36
C ASP A 177 -20.41 -15.23 -17.88
N GLN A 178 -19.11 -15.05 -17.91
CA GLN A 178 -18.12 -16.09 -17.61
C GLN A 178 -16.99 -15.54 -16.75
N LEU A 179 -17.32 -15.02 -15.57
CA LEU A 179 -16.37 -14.37 -14.66
C LEU A 179 -15.17 -15.26 -14.27
N TRP A 180 -15.35 -16.60 -14.29
CA TRP A 180 -14.25 -17.53 -14.03
C TRP A 180 -13.09 -17.38 -15.03
N LYS A 181 -13.34 -16.89 -16.26
CA LYS A 181 -12.30 -16.61 -17.25
C LYS A 181 -11.39 -15.44 -16.85
N THR A 182 -11.85 -14.55 -15.97
CA THR A 182 -11.00 -13.47 -15.44
C THR A 182 -9.82 -14.02 -14.66
N SER A 183 -9.94 -15.22 -14.08
CA SER A 183 -8.88 -15.89 -13.34
C SER A 183 -7.69 -16.31 -14.22
N TYR A 184 -7.85 -16.42 -15.52
CA TYR A 184 -6.71 -16.65 -16.43
C TYR A 184 -5.68 -15.52 -16.34
N PHE A 185 -6.14 -14.28 -16.17
CA PHE A 185 -5.24 -13.13 -15.94
C PHE A 185 -4.54 -13.25 -14.60
N CYS A 186 -5.26 -13.59 -13.53
CA CYS A 186 -4.68 -13.80 -12.20
C CYS A 186 -3.63 -14.91 -12.20
N ILE A 187 -3.92 -16.06 -12.85
CA ILE A 187 -2.99 -17.17 -12.98
C ILE A 187 -1.75 -16.77 -13.79
N GLY A 188 -1.93 -16.10 -14.93
CA GLY A 188 -0.83 -15.64 -15.77
C GLY A 188 0.10 -14.69 -15.03
N ILE A 189 -0.45 -13.74 -14.29
CA ILE A 189 0.27 -12.79 -13.45
C ILE A 189 1.02 -13.52 -12.33
N ALA A 190 0.38 -14.46 -11.63
CA ALA A 190 1.01 -15.26 -10.58
C ALA A 190 2.19 -16.08 -11.12
N VAL A 191 2.07 -16.67 -12.33
CA VAL A 191 3.15 -17.39 -12.99
C VAL A 191 4.32 -16.46 -13.32
N ILE A 192 4.07 -15.30 -13.91
CA ILE A 192 5.11 -14.31 -14.22
C ILE A 192 5.84 -13.88 -12.94
N GLY A 193 5.09 -13.55 -11.88
CA GLY A 193 5.67 -13.18 -10.57
C GLY A 193 6.48 -14.33 -9.96
N THR A 194 6.04 -15.57 -10.11
CA THR A 194 6.76 -16.75 -9.64
C THR A 194 8.07 -16.94 -10.40
N ILE A 195 8.06 -16.85 -11.73
CA ILE A 195 9.27 -16.93 -12.55
C ILE A 195 10.27 -15.85 -12.13
N ALA A 196 9.83 -14.62 -11.95
CA ALA A 196 10.68 -13.51 -11.52
C ALA A 196 11.31 -13.77 -10.14
N SER A 197 10.60 -14.45 -9.24
CA SER A 197 11.09 -14.75 -7.89
C SER A 197 12.34 -15.64 -7.86
N PHE A 198 12.59 -16.43 -8.90
CA PHE A 198 13.79 -17.27 -8.98
C PHE A 198 15.07 -16.47 -9.23
N TRP A 199 14.98 -15.24 -9.75
CA TRP A 199 16.13 -14.33 -9.93
C TRP A 199 16.59 -13.68 -8.63
N VAL A 200 15.76 -13.74 -7.58
CA VAL A 200 16.14 -13.25 -6.25
C VAL A 200 17.27 -14.11 -5.69
N ARG A 201 18.39 -13.48 -5.29
CA ARG A 201 19.55 -14.19 -4.70
C ARG A 201 19.21 -14.79 -3.34
N ARG A 202 19.98 -15.79 -2.95
CA ARG A 202 19.89 -16.35 -1.59
C ARG A 202 20.46 -15.34 -0.60
N THR A 203 19.74 -15.14 0.50
CA THR A 203 20.18 -14.31 1.63
C THR A 203 20.38 -15.20 2.85
N PRO A 204 21.25 -14.79 3.79
CA PRO A 204 21.46 -15.55 5.03
C PRO A 204 20.18 -15.63 5.86
N VAL A 205 20.10 -16.60 6.76
CA VAL A 205 19.03 -16.70 7.75
C VAL A 205 19.38 -15.75 8.89
N ALA A 206 18.47 -14.84 9.24
CA ALA A 206 18.73 -13.86 10.29
C ALA A 206 18.86 -14.48 11.68
N HIS A 207 18.03 -15.48 12.01
CA HIS A 207 18.04 -16.17 13.30
C HIS A 207 17.74 -17.66 13.14
N PRO A 208 18.74 -18.49 12.81
CA PRO A 208 18.56 -19.95 12.70
C PRO A 208 18.07 -20.54 14.02
N GLY A 209 17.03 -21.38 13.96
CA GLY A 209 16.52 -22.05 15.15
C GLY A 209 15.63 -21.19 16.07
N LEU A 210 15.18 -20.02 15.65
CA LEU A 210 14.24 -19.18 16.41
C LEU A 210 13.00 -20.00 16.86
N PRO A 211 12.78 -20.21 18.19
CA PRO A 211 11.63 -20.98 18.65
C PRO A 211 10.33 -20.26 18.34
N PHE A 212 9.27 -21.02 18.06
CA PHE A 212 7.94 -20.42 17.95
C PHE A 212 7.43 -20.06 19.34
N SER A 213 6.92 -18.85 19.47
CA SER A 213 6.19 -18.36 20.65
C SER A 213 4.87 -17.77 20.20
N SER A 214 3.81 -17.90 21.00
CA SER A 214 2.50 -17.28 20.74
C SER A 214 2.59 -15.75 20.59
N SER A 215 3.61 -15.12 21.19
CA SER A 215 3.90 -13.69 20.99
C SER A 215 4.28 -13.34 19.54
N ALA A 216 4.70 -14.33 18.73
CA ALA A 216 4.98 -14.13 17.30
C ALA A 216 3.71 -13.80 16.48
N LEU A 217 2.52 -14.07 16.99
CA LEU A 217 1.26 -13.66 16.35
C LEU A 217 1.00 -12.15 16.45
N GLY A 218 1.72 -11.45 17.32
CA GLY A 218 1.63 -10.00 17.48
C GLY A 218 3.01 -9.34 17.38
N ILE A 219 3.34 -8.51 18.37
CA ILE A 219 4.69 -7.94 18.54
C ILE A 219 5.39 -8.76 19.62
N ASP A 220 6.42 -9.50 19.23
CA ASP A 220 7.17 -10.35 20.15
C ASP A 220 7.90 -9.55 21.24
N THR A 221 8.33 -10.25 22.31
CA THR A 221 8.89 -9.62 23.51
C THR A 221 10.18 -8.85 23.22
N GLU A 222 11.04 -9.37 22.34
CA GLU A 222 12.32 -8.71 22.00
C GLU A 222 12.08 -7.45 21.17
N THR A 223 11.21 -7.54 20.15
CA THR A 223 10.82 -6.36 19.34
C THR A 223 10.13 -5.31 20.19
N ARG A 224 9.28 -5.72 21.16
CA ARG A 224 8.65 -4.80 22.11
C ARG A 224 9.70 -4.14 23.01
N GLY A 225 10.71 -4.89 23.47
CA GLY A 225 11.83 -4.37 24.22
C GLY A 225 12.64 -3.36 23.42
N LEU A 226 12.95 -3.66 22.15
CA LEU A 226 13.63 -2.75 21.24
C LEU A 226 12.85 -1.43 21.07
N LEU A 227 11.53 -1.51 20.80
CA LEU A 227 10.68 -0.33 20.64
C LEU A 227 10.55 0.53 21.91
N ARG A 228 10.59 -0.09 23.11
CA ARG A 228 10.58 0.65 24.38
C ARG A 228 11.89 1.41 24.63
N ASN A 229 13.01 0.81 24.25
CA ASN A 229 14.33 1.37 24.48
C ASN A 229 14.74 2.38 23.40
N ASP A 230 14.26 2.21 22.17
CA ASP A 230 14.53 3.11 21.04
C ASP A 230 13.29 3.95 20.70
N ARG A 231 13.19 5.11 21.37
CA ARG A 231 12.08 6.05 21.18
C ARG A 231 11.97 6.55 19.74
N ARG A 232 13.11 6.65 19.04
CA ARG A 232 13.12 7.09 17.63
C ARG A 232 12.46 6.04 16.75
N LEU A 233 12.84 4.77 16.90
CA LEU A 233 12.24 3.67 16.15
C LEU A 233 10.73 3.56 16.41
N LEU A 234 10.32 3.70 17.69
CA LEU A 234 8.90 3.74 18.06
C LEU A 234 8.18 4.91 17.39
N SER A 235 8.77 6.11 17.40
CA SER A 235 8.16 7.30 16.76
C SER A 235 7.99 7.09 15.25
N VAL A 236 9.00 6.57 14.56
CA VAL A 236 8.93 6.27 13.12
C VAL A 236 7.83 5.26 12.82
N LEU A 237 7.69 4.22 13.65
CA LEU A 237 6.65 3.21 13.52
C LEU A 237 5.25 3.82 13.65
N LEU A 238 5.02 4.64 14.69
CA LEU A 238 3.73 5.30 14.92
C LEU A 238 3.39 6.30 13.83
N ILE A 239 4.38 7.09 13.38
CA ILE A 239 4.20 8.04 12.27
C ILE A 239 3.88 7.31 10.96
N SER A 240 4.52 6.17 10.71
CA SER A 240 4.16 5.30 9.58
C SER A 240 2.71 4.83 9.66
N SER A 241 2.23 4.45 10.85
CA SER A 241 0.83 4.04 11.04
C SER A 241 -0.15 5.19 10.81
N VAL A 242 0.18 6.41 11.27
CA VAL A 242 -0.63 7.62 10.98
C VAL A 242 -0.69 7.89 9.47
N PHE A 243 0.42 7.71 8.76
CA PHE A 243 0.43 7.84 7.29
C PHE A 243 -0.56 6.87 6.63
N TRP A 244 -0.57 5.60 7.03
CA TRP A 244 -1.49 4.59 6.49
C TRP A 244 -2.95 4.84 6.92
N PHE A 245 -3.17 5.35 8.13
CA PHE A 245 -4.48 5.82 8.58
C PHE A 245 -5.01 6.94 7.67
N VAL A 246 -4.21 7.96 7.39
CA VAL A 246 -4.56 9.07 6.48
C VAL A 246 -4.83 8.53 5.06
N GLY A 247 -3.94 7.67 4.54
CA GLY A 247 -4.10 7.05 3.22
C GLY A 247 -5.37 6.22 3.09
N GLY A 248 -5.75 5.49 4.14
CA GLY A 248 -6.98 4.69 4.19
C GLY A 248 -8.26 5.53 4.10
N ILE A 249 -8.23 6.80 4.56
CA ILE A 249 -9.36 7.74 4.45
C ILE A 249 -9.33 8.50 3.12
N VAL A 250 -8.17 8.96 2.67
CA VAL A 250 -8.08 9.81 1.46
C VAL A 250 -8.61 9.09 0.23
N GLN A 251 -8.35 7.79 0.07
CA GLN A 251 -8.79 7.05 -1.11
C GLN A 251 -10.32 7.02 -1.29
N PRO A 252 -11.14 6.56 -0.32
CA PRO A 252 -12.60 6.63 -0.43
C PRO A 252 -13.13 8.06 -0.42
N LEU A 253 -12.46 8.98 0.29
CA LEU A 253 -12.86 10.39 0.34
C LEU A 253 -12.79 11.05 -1.04
N VAL A 254 -11.76 10.77 -1.85
CA VAL A 254 -11.67 11.29 -3.23
C VAL A 254 -12.87 10.86 -4.07
N ASN A 255 -13.35 9.63 -3.89
CA ASN A 255 -14.52 9.14 -4.60
C ASN A 255 -15.80 9.90 -4.18
N ILE A 256 -16.03 10.04 -2.88
CA ILE A 256 -17.20 10.78 -2.36
C ILE A 256 -17.12 12.24 -2.75
N PHE A 257 -15.94 12.86 -2.68
CA PHE A 257 -15.71 14.22 -3.08
C PHE A 257 -16.02 14.46 -4.58
N GLY A 258 -15.51 13.59 -5.47
CA GLY A 258 -15.73 13.71 -6.91
C GLY A 258 -17.18 13.47 -7.31
N ILE A 259 -17.77 12.36 -6.87
CA ILE A 259 -19.12 11.95 -7.26
C ILE A 259 -20.18 12.76 -6.48
N GLY A 260 -20.01 12.85 -5.16
CA GLY A 260 -21.04 13.41 -4.28
C GLY A 260 -20.98 14.91 -4.14
N GLN A 261 -19.79 15.54 -4.14
CA GLN A 261 -19.68 16.99 -3.93
C GLN A 261 -19.42 17.76 -5.23
N LEU A 262 -18.55 17.25 -6.13
CA LEU A 262 -18.29 17.89 -7.42
C LEU A 262 -19.24 17.45 -8.54
N HIS A 263 -20.08 16.45 -8.30
CA HIS A 263 -21.02 15.87 -9.27
C HIS A 263 -20.40 15.45 -10.60
N ILE A 264 -19.10 15.06 -10.60
CA ILE A 264 -18.43 14.55 -11.80
C ILE A 264 -18.64 13.03 -11.95
N SER A 265 -18.44 12.51 -13.15
CA SER A 265 -18.63 11.10 -13.44
C SER A 265 -17.63 10.19 -12.69
N GLU A 266 -17.99 8.92 -12.50
CA GLU A 266 -17.14 7.92 -11.85
C GLU A 266 -15.78 7.77 -12.55
N SER A 267 -15.76 7.79 -13.88
CA SER A 267 -14.52 7.70 -14.68
C SER A 267 -13.58 8.86 -14.39
N ARG A 268 -14.09 10.08 -14.28
CA ARG A 268 -13.32 11.30 -13.97
C ARG A 268 -12.83 11.31 -12.55
N THR A 269 -13.64 10.84 -11.61
CA THR A 269 -13.26 10.67 -10.21
C THR A 269 -12.14 9.63 -10.07
N SER A 270 -12.23 8.52 -10.80
CA SER A 270 -11.16 7.50 -10.83
C SER A 270 -9.84 8.08 -11.37
N LEU A 271 -9.89 8.98 -12.35
CA LEU A 271 -8.69 9.68 -12.85
C LEU A 271 -8.14 10.68 -11.84
N MET A 272 -8.96 11.31 -11.00
CA MET A 272 -8.47 12.12 -9.85
C MET A 272 -7.66 11.24 -8.88
N ALA A 273 -8.15 10.06 -8.54
CA ALA A 273 -7.40 9.11 -7.71
C ALA A 273 -6.11 8.63 -8.40
N ALA A 274 -6.14 8.41 -9.72
CA ALA A 274 -4.94 8.06 -10.49
C ALA A 274 -3.89 9.19 -10.49
N CYS A 275 -4.29 10.45 -10.55
CA CYS A 275 -3.39 11.61 -10.44
C CYS A 275 -2.63 11.60 -9.10
N MET A 276 -3.31 11.27 -7.99
CA MET A 276 -2.65 11.09 -6.70
C MET A 276 -1.59 9.98 -6.76
N GLY A 277 -1.89 8.86 -7.40
CA GLY A 277 -0.95 7.75 -7.58
C GLY A 277 0.29 8.14 -8.41
N VAL A 278 0.11 8.93 -9.46
CA VAL A 278 1.23 9.51 -10.24
C VAL A 278 2.08 10.40 -9.33
N GLY A 279 1.45 11.26 -8.53
CA GLY A 279 2.14 12.09 -7.54
C GLY A 279 2.98 11.25 -6.57
N ILE A 280 2.39 10.22 -5.95
CA ILE A 280 3.10 9.31 -5.03
C ILE A 280 4.32 8.70 -5.72
N SER A 281 4.16 8.23 -6.95
CA SER A 281 5.25 7.61 -7.71
C SER A 281 6.42 8.57 -7.92
N LEU A 282 6.15 9.81 -8.32
CA LEU A 282 7.16 10.87 -8.49
C LEU A 282 7.81 11.22 -7.15
N GLY A 283 7.03 11.37 -6.08
CA GLY A 283 7.53 11.65 -4.74
C GLY A 283 8.47 10.55 -4.22
N CYS A 284 8.12 9.28 -4.44
CA CYS A 284 8.97 8.14 -4.07
C CYS A 284 10.31 8.14 -4.83
N ILE A 285 10.31 8.44 -6.13
CA ILE A 285 11.54 8.54 -6.93
C ILE A 285 12.43 9.65 -6.39
N VAL A 286 11.86 10.85 -6.16
CA VAL A 286 12.60 12.00 -5.64
C VAL A 286 13.15 11.70 -4.25
N ALA A 287 12.35 11.13 -3.36
CA ALA A 287 12.77 10.75 -2.00
C ALA A 287 13.92 9.74 -2.03
N GLY A 288 13.81 8.69 -2.85
CA GLY A 288 14.85 7.68 -2.99
C GLY A 288 16.18 8.27 -3.47
N ARG A 289 16.13 9.15 -4.49
CA ARG A 289 17.33 9.81 -5.02
C ARG A 289 17.94 10.82 -4.05
N ALA A 290 17.12 11.60 -3.35
CA ALA A 290 17.57 12.61 -2.40
C ALA A 290 18.07 12.02 -1.07
N SER A 291 17.79 10.75 -0.79
CA SER A 291 18.18 10.05 0.45
C SER A 291 19.41 9.16 0.27
N ARG A 292 20.18 9.31 -0.83
CA ARG A 292 21.40 8.52 -1.04
C ARG A 292 22.34 8.61 0.17
N LYS A 293 22.87 7.46 0.64
CA LYS A 293 23.83 7.33 1.75
C LYS A 293 23.32 7.79 3.12
N ARG A 294 22.07 8.20 3.26
CA ARG A 294 21.52 8.64 4.56
C ARG A 294 20.01 8.47 4.62
N VAL A 295 19.46 8.34 5.81
CA VAL A 295 18.03 8.52 6.06
C VAL A 295 17.76 10.03 6.16
N ASN A 296 17.14 10.60 5.13
CA ASN A 296 16.94 12.04 5.01
C ASN A 296 15.60 12.45 5.62
N PHE A 297 15.60 12.76 6.92
CA PHE A 297 14.39 13.17 7.63
C PHE A 297 13.88 14.57 7.28
N LYS A 298 14.69 15.41 6.61
CA LYS A 298 14.19 16.67 6.06
C LYS A 298 13.07 16.44 5.05
N LEU A 299 13.12 15.33 4.31
CA LEU A 299 12.05 14.97 3.37
C LEU A 299 10.76 14.59 4.09
N VAL A 300 10.84 13.97 5.28
CA VAL A 300 9.66 13.70 6.11
C VAL A 300 9.01 15.02 6.55
N THR A 301 9.81 15.99 7.00
CA THR A 301 9.30 17.32 7.39
C THR A 301 8.67 18.06 6.21
N ILE A 302 9.36 18.09 5.04
CA ILE A 302 8.83 18.72 3.82
C ILE A 302 7.54 18.00 3.38
N GLY A 303 7.54 16.66 3.40
CA GLY A 303 6.38 15.84 3.08
C GLY A 303 5.21 16.11 4.02
N ALA A 304 5.44 16.18 5.34
CA ALA A 304 4.41 16.47 6.33
C ALA A 304 3.76 17.84 6.12
N TRP A 305 4.56 18.90 5.94
CA TRP A 305 4.03 20.23 5.64
C TRP A 305 3.30 20.29 4.30
N GLY A 306 3.83 19.61 3.27
CA GLY A 306 3.16 19.49 1.99
C GLY A 306 1.82 18.76 2.08
N LEU A 307 1.75 17.67 2.85
CA LEU A 307 0.50 16.95 3.14
C LEU A 307 -0.51 17.86 3.84
N VAL A 308 -0.12 18.58 4.90
CA VAL A 308 -0.98 19.54 5.62
C VAL A 308 -1.49 20.61 4.67
N ALA A 309 -0.60 21.22 3.87
CA ALA A 309 -0.98 22.27 2.92
C ALA A 309 -1.96 21.75 1.84
N CYS A 310 -1.69 20.59 1.23
CA CYS A 310 -2.57 20.03 0.20
C CYS A 310 -3.93 19.58 0.78
N LEU A 311 -3.95 18.97 1.96
CA LEU A 311 -5.20 18.58 2.63
C LEU A 311 -6.03 19.81 3.01
N ALA A 312 -5.41 20.83 3.58
CA ALA A 312 -6.08 22.09 3.86
C ALA A 312 -6.59 22.80 2.59
N ALA A 313 -5.78 22.77 1.52
CA ALA A 313 -6.19 23.30 0.22
C ALA A 313 -7.38 22.54 -0.37
N MET A 314 -7.43 21.19 -0.26
CA MET A 314 -8.59 20.41 -0.70
C MET A 314 -9.83 20.73 0.11
N ALA A 315 -9.71 20.96 1.42
CA ALA A 315 -10.82 21.36 2.26
C ALA A 315 -11.39 22.73 1.82
N GLY A 316 -10.53 23.75 1.74
CA GLY A 316 -10.93 25.10 1.32
C GLY A 316 -11.47 25.13 -0.12
N PHE A 317 -10.82 24.40 -1.01
CA PHE A 317 -11.28 24.24 -2.39
C PHE A 317 -12.67 23.59 -2.46
N GLY A 318 -12.94 22.58 -1.63
CA GLY A 318 -14.25 21.94 -1.59
C GLY A 318 -15.37 22.87 -1.15
N TRP A 319 -15.13 23.81 -0.23
CA TRP A 319 -16.09 24.83 0.14
C TRP A 319 -16.39 25.80 -1.01
N TRP A 320 -15.36 26.19 -1.77
CA TRP A 320 -15.51 27.09 -2.89
C TRP A 320 -16.13 26.41 -4.12
N ALA A 321 -15.79 25.14 -4.36
CA ALA A 321 -16.17 24.40 -5.57
C ALA A 321 -17.50 23.63 -5.44
N THR A 322 -18.22 23.75 -4.31
CA THR A 322 -19.55 23.13 -4.16
C THR A 322 -20.52 23.82 -5.13
N PRO A 323 -21.09 23.10 -6.12
CA PRO A 323 -22.04 23.68 -7.07
C PRO A 323 -23.26 24.23 -6.35
N GLU A 324 -23.82 25.35 -6.83
CA GLU A 324 -25.10 25.80 -6.35
C GLU A 324 -26.20 24.78 -6.66
N ALA A 325 -27.23 24.71 -5.81
CA ALA A 325 -28.30 23.72 -5.96
C ALA A 325 -28.99 23.88 -7.32
N GLY A 326 -28.74 22.93 -8.24
CA GLY A 326 -29.29 22.92 -9.60
C GLY A 326 -28.26 22.93 -10.72
N GLU A 327 -26.99 23.23 -10.48
CA GLU A 327 -25.91 23.06 -11.46
C GLU A 327 -25.50 21.60 -11.57
N THR A 328 -25.99 20.89 -12.55
CA THR A 328 -25.45 19.59 -12.94
C THR A 328 -24.33 19.82 -13.94
N LEU A 329 -23.08 19.56 -13.54
CA LEU A 329 -22.00 19.40 -14.52
C LEU A 329 -22.38 18.30 -15.51
N PRO A 330 -22.06 18.45 -16.82
CA PRO A 330 -22.52 17.50 -17.82
C PRO A 330 -22.06 16.08 -17.47
N LYS A 331 -23.01 15.21 -17.14
CA LYS A 331 -22.84 13.75 -17.08
C LYS A 331 -22.71 13.21 -18.51
N ALA A 332 -21.83 13.81 -19.32
CA ALA A 332 -21.60 13.30 -20.65
C ALA A 332 -20.99 11.91 -20.55
N ASP A 333 -21.59 10.93 -21.20
CA ASP A 333 -20.99 9.66 -21.57
C ASP A 333 -19.81 9.95 -22.52
N VAL A 334 -18.71 10.37 -21.94
CA VAL A 334 -17.52 10.75 -22.67
C VAL A 334 -16.70 9.47 -22.82
N SER A 335 -16.21 9.20 -24.03
CA SER A 335 -15.27 8.11 -24.27
C SER A 335 -14.16 8.15 -23.22
N LEU A 336 -13.61 7.01 -22.83
CA LEU A 336 -12.54 6.88 -21.83
C LEU A 336 -11.42 7.92 -22.08
N TRP A 337 -11.05 8.13 -23.35
CA TRP A 337 -10.04 9.10 -23.78
C TRP A 337 -10.39 10.55 -23.48
N ALA A 338 -11.65 10.94 -23.64
CA ALA A 338 -12.10 12.29 -23.33
C ALA A 338 -12.16 12.58 -21.82
N SER A 339 -12.22 11.54 -21.00
CA SER A 339 -12.14 11.68 -19.52
C SER A 339 -10.75 12.08 -19.03
N PHE A 340 -9.69 11.85 -19.80
CA PHE A 340 -8.33 12.26 -19.44
C PHE A 340 -8.16 13.77 -19.40
N ILE A 341 -8.90 14.50 -20.22
CA ILE A 341 -8.85 15.97 -20.26
C ILE A 341 -9.91 16.52 -19.30
N PRO A 342 -9.52 17.26 -18.24
CA PRO A 342 -10.48 17.90 -17.36
C PRO A 342 -11.37 18.91 -18.13
N LEU A 343 -12.68 18.90 -17.86
CA LEU A 343 -13.63 19.78 -18.53
C LEU A 343 -13.72 21.16 -17.89
N THR A 344 -13.41 21.26 -16.59
CA THR A 344 -13.58 22.49 -15.81
C THR A 344 -12.29 22.88 -15.09
N THR A 345 -12.13 24.15 -14.80
CA THR A 345 -11.02 24.67 -13.97
C THR A 345 -11.02 23.98 -12.59
N THR A 346 -12.21 23.70 -12.05
CA THR A 346 -12.40 22.98 -10.79
C THR A 346 -11.76 21.60 -10.83
N GLU A 347 -11.98 20.85 -11.88
CA GLU A 347 -11.40 19.50 -12.05
C GLU A 347 -9.86 19.56 -12.22
N TRP A 348 -9.35 20.55 -12.98
CA TRP A 348 -7.91 20.78 -13.13
C TRP A 348 -7.23 21.07 -11.78
N LEU A 349 -7.82 21.93 -10.97
CA LEU A 349 -7.32 22.29 -9.64
C LEU A 349 -7.34 21.07 -8.70
N ALA A 350 -8.45 20.33 -8.66
CA ALA A 350 -8.56 19.13 -7.84
C ALA A 350 -7.49 18.08 -8.20
N ARG A 351 -7.33 17.77 -9.49
CA ARG A 351 -6.30 16.85 -9.98
C ARG A 351 -4.88 17.34 -9.65
N GLY A 352 -4.62 18.65 -9.80
CA GLY A 352 -3.33 19.27 -9.46
C GLY A 352 -3.01 19.15 -7.97
N ILE A 353 -3.95 19.49 -7.08
CA ILE A 353 -3.77 19.39 -5.63
C ILE A 353 -3.58 17.93 -5.22
N LEU A 354 -4.35 16.98 -5.77
CA LEU A 354 -4.21 15.55 -5.48
C LEU A 354 -2.87 14.99 -5.97
N THR A 355 -2.37 15.45 -7.12
CA THR A 355 -1.02 15.08 -7.59
C THR A 355 0.06 15.56 -6.62
N LEU A 356 -0.04 16.80 -6.15
CA LEU A 356 0.88 17.35 -5.14
C LEU A 356 0.74 16.63 -3.79
N LEU A 357 -0.49 16.31 -3.37
CA LEU A 357 -0.73 15.51 -2.15
C LEU A 357 -0.01 14.16 -2.24
N GLY A 358 -0.16 13.47 -3.37
CA GLY A 358 0.54 12.22 -3.63
C GLY A 358 2.07 12.41 -3.62
N PHE A 359 2.59 13.45 -4.27
CA PHE A 359 4.01 13.74 -4.28
C PHE A 359 4.60 13.89 -2.88
N PHE A 360 3.95 14.69 -2.03
CA PHE A 360 4.39 14.86 -0.64
C PHE A 360 4.21 13.59 0.19
N ALA A 361 3.20 12.76 -0.09
CA ALA A 361 3.05 11.44 0.51
C ALA A 361 4.24 10.52 0.19
N GLY A 362 4.71 10.52 -1.05
CA GLY A 362 5.91 9.79 -1.47
C GLY A 362 7.18 10.27 -0.78
N LEU A 363 7.38 11.60 -0.66
CA LEU A 363 8.51 12.18 0.09
C LEU A 363 8.48 11.77 1.56
N PHE A 364 7.31 11.69 2.15
CA PHE A 364 7.11 11.38 3.56
C PHE A 364 7.40 9.92 3.88
N VAL A 365 6.89 8.98 3.09
CA VAL A 365 6.89 7.55 3.44
C VAL A 365 8.24 6.87 3.23
N VAL A 366 9.01 7.25 2.20
CA VAL A 366 10.25 6.55 1.83
C VAL A 366 11.31 6.58 2.95
N PRO A 367 11.66 7.74 3.55
CA PRO A 367 12.66 7.76 4.63
C PRO A 367 12.21 6.98 5.89
N LEU A 368 10.91 6.99 6.21
CA LEU A 368 10.36 6.20 7.32
C LEU A 368 10.56 4.69 7.07
N GLN A 369 10.30 4.25 5.84
CA GLN A 369 10.48 2.85 5.45
C GLN A 369 11.95 2.42 5.53
N VAL A 370 12.86 3.27 5.08
CA VAL A 370 14.32 3.00 5.16
C VAL A 370 14.76 2.87 6.62
N GLU A 371 14.36 3.79 7.49
CA GLU A 371 14.72 3.74 8.93
C GLU A 371 14.22 2.44 9.59
N LEU A 372 12.98 2.04 9.32
CA LEU A 372 12.39 0.81 9.87
C LEU A 372 13.08 -0.47 9.37
N GLN A 373 13.79 -0.42 8.25
CA GLN A 373 14.55 -1.54 7.71
C GLN A 373 16.01 -1.55 8.14
N THR A 374 16.62 -0.39 8.33
CA THR A 374 18.06 -0.28 8.57
C THR A 374 18.42 -0.20 10.04
N ARG A 375 17.58 0.45 10.86
CA ARG A 375 17.86 0.70 12.28
C ARG A 375 17.79 -0.56 13.18
N PRO A 376 16.85 -1.51 12.98
CA PRO A 376 16.80 -2.71 13.82
C PRO A 376 18.03 -3.62 13.61
N PRO A 377 18.47 -4.35 14.67
CA PRO A 377 19.50 -5.37 14.55
C PRO A 377 19.15 -6.41 13.47
N LYS A 378 20.17 -6.99 12.83
CA LYS A 378 19.98 -7.99 11.74
C LYS A 378 19.07 -9.15 12.16
N SER A 379 19.17 -9.62 13.42
CA SER A 379 18.37 -10.70 13.99
C SER A 379 16.89 -10.38 14.24
N LEU A 380 16.51 -9.09 14.21
CA LEU A 380 15.16 -8.61 14.52
C LEU A 380 14.46 -7.95 13.32
N LYS A 381 15.13 -7.83 12.15
CA LYS A 381 14.59 -7.09 11.00
C LYS A 381 13.25 -7.64 10.50
N GLY A 382 13.10 -8.95 10.39
CA GLY A 382 11.85 -9.57 9.94
C GLY A 382 10.70 -9.32 10.91
N ARG A 383 10.95 -9.54 12.21
CA ARG A 383 9.95 -9.29 13.27
C ARG A 383 9.59 -7.81 13.39
N MET A 384 10.57 -6.90 13.22
CA MET A 384 10.31 -5.47 13.20
C MET A 384 9.42 -5.06 12.02
N ILE A 385 9.67 -5.61 10.83
CA ILE A 385 8.82 -5.35 9.65
C ILE A 385 7.44 -5.99 9.83
N GLY A 386 7.35 -7.17 10.46
CA GLY A 386 6.08 -7.78 10.86
C GLY A 386 5.29 -6.86 11.79
N ALA A 387 5.94 -6.30 12.81
CA ALA A 387 5.33 -5.32 13.72
C ALA A 387 4.90 -4.04 12.99
N MET A 388 5.71 -3.54 12.07
CA MET A 388 5.37 -2.40 11.23
C MET A 388 4.10 -2.68 10.41
N ASN A 389 4.04 -3.82 9.73
CA ASN A 389 2.85 -4.19 8.95
C ASN A 389 1.61 -4.30 9.84
N LEU A 390 1.71 -4.98 11.00
CA LEU A 390 0.62 -5.10 11.95
C LEU A 390 0.07 -3.72 12.36
N ILE A 391 0.93 -2.82 12.81
CA ILE A 391 0.54 -1.49 13.29
C ILE A 391 -0.02 -0.63 12.14
N ASN A 392 0.57 -0.70 10.94
CA ASN A 392 0.06 0.01 9.78
C ASN A 392 -1.34 -0.50 9.36
N TRP A 393 -1.59 -1.81 9.39
CA TRP A 393 -2.90 -2.38 9.08
C TRP A 393 -3.95 -2.07 10.16
N ILE A 394 -3.56 -2.02 11.44
CA ILE A 394 -4.42 -1.48 12.51
C ILE A 394 -4.81 -0.04 12.19
N GLY A 395 -3.85 0.79 11.75
CA GLY A 395 -4.13 2.16 11.29
C GLY A 395 -5.15 2.20 10.15
N ILE A 396 -5.02 1.33 9.14
CA ILE A 396 -5.97 1.23 8.02
C ILE A 396 -7.36 0.79 8.49
N VAL A 397 -7.47 -0.20 9.39
CA VAL A 397 -8.75 -0.65 9.93
C VAL A 397 -9.43 0.47 10.75
N LEU A 398 -8.66 1.15 11.60
CA LEU A 398 -9.16 2.30 12.36
C LEU A 398 -9.61 3.44 11.43
N SER A 399 -8.94 3.64 10.29
CA SER A 399 -9.34 4.64 9.31
C SER A 399 -10.72 4.37 8.72
N ALA A 400 -11.03 3.11 8.42
CA ALA A 400 -12.33 2.72 7.88
C ALA A 400 -13.46 2.94 8.91
N LEU A 401 -13.21 2.55 10.18
CA LEU A 401 -14.16 2.78 11.27
C LEU A 401 -14.40 4.26 11.54
N PHE A 402 -13.31 5.05 11.54
CA PHE A 402 -13.39 6.48 11.75
C PHE A 402 -14.15 7.16 10.61
N PHE A 403 -13.81 6.84 9.36
CA PHE A 403 -14.38 7.46 8.18
C PHE A 403 -15.90 7.27 8.11
N GLY A 404 -16.39 6.02 8.35
CA GLY A 404 -17.82 5.74 8.36
C GLY A 404 -18.60 6.57 9.40
N ASN A 405 -18.09 6.63 10.64
CA ASN A 405 -18.75 7.43 11.68
C ASN A 405 -18.65 8.93 11.42
N PHE A 406 -17.50 9.42 10.94
CA PHE A 406 -17.30 10.86 10.72
C PHE A 406 -18.16 11.39 9.57
N THR A 407 -18.32 10.61 8.50
CA THR A 407 -19.21 10.98 7.38
C THR A 407 -20.68 11.04 7.80
N MET A 408 -21.15 10.18 8.71
CA MET A 408 -22.50 10.29 9.29
C MET A 408 -22.69 11.62 10.02
N VAL A 409 -21.73 11.99 10.88
CA VAL A 409 -21.77 13.28 11.61
C VAL A 409 -21.79 14.48 10.66
N LEU A 410 -20.99 14.45 9.59
CA LEU A 410 -20.98 15.54 8.60
C LEU A 410 -22.32 15.66 7.85
N ASN A 411 -22.94 14.51 7.51
CA ASN A 411 -24.25 14.49 6.89
C ASN A 411 -25.34 15.06 7.81
N ASP A 412 -25.34 14.68 9.10
CA ASP A 412 -26.28 15.21 10.08
C ASP A 412 -26.15 16.74 10.27
N LEU A 413 -24.92 17.25 10.15
CA LEU A 413 -24.63 18.68 10.24
C LEU A 413 -24.84 19.43 8.92
N ASN A 414 -25.14 18.74 7.82
CA ASN A 414 -25.16 19.28 6.46
C ASN A 414 -23.85 19.98 6.06
N TRP A 415 -22.72 19.44 6.53
CA TRP A 415 -21.39 19.98 6.19
C TRP A 415 -20.79 19.26 4.97
N PRO A 416 -20.04 20.00 4.12
CA PRO A 416 -19.38 19.39 2.96
C PRO A 416 -18.41 18.27 3.36
N MET A 417 -18.38 17.21 2.57
CA MET A 417 -17.45 16.06 2.77
C MET A 417 -15.98 16.48 2.70
N SER A 418 -15.68 17.59 2.04
CA SER A 418 -14.31 18.17 2.03
C SER A 418 -13.78 18.53 3.42
N ASN A 419 -14.63 18.67 4.46
CA ASN A 419 -14.16 18.85 5.85
C ASN A 419 -13.36 17.67 6.40
N VAL A 420 -13.53 16.47 5.83
CA VAL A 420 -12.67 15.33 6.19
C VAL A 420 -11.20 15.61 5.85
N PHE A 421 -10.93 16.32 4.76
CA PHE A 421 -9.55 16.73 4.43
C PHE A 421 -8.97 17.67 5.50
N LEU A 422 -9.78 18.59 6.05
CA LEU A 422 -9.32 19.49 7.13
C LEU A 422 -8.99 18.69 8.40
N PHE A 423 -9.83 17.73 8.75
CA PHE A 423 -9.53 16.83 9.87
C PHE A 423 -8.22 16.07 9.64
N LEU A 424 -7.98 15.52 8.44
CA LEU A 424 -6.73 14.83 8.13
C LEU A 424 -5.52 15.77 8.20
N ALA A 425 -5.67 17.04 7.76
CA ALA A 425 -4.63 18.05 7.93
C ALA A 425 -4.31 18.27 9.42
N ALA A 426 -5.32 18.33 10.29
CA ALA A 426 -5.14 18.46 11.74
C ALA A 426 -4.46 17.24 12.35
N VAL A 427 -4.69 16.02 11.84
CA VAL A 427 -4.01 14.78 12.28
C VAL A 427 -2.52 14.80 11.90
N VAL A 428 -2.16 15.31 10.72
CA VAL A 428 -0.77 15.36 10.24
C VAL A 428 -0.01 16.55 10.84
N LEU A 429 -0.67 17.64 11.19
CA LEU A 429 -0.07 18.89 11.66
C LEU A 429 0.88 18.71 12.87
N PRO A 430 0.55 17.94 13.92
CA PRO A 430 1.48 17.70 15.03
C PRO A 430 2.80 17.04 14.57
N ILE A 431 2.74 16.16 13.56
CA ILE A 431 3.95 15.53 13.00
C ILE A 431 4.79 16.60 12.30
N ALA A 432 4.17 17.47 11.49
CA ALA A 432 4.86 18.57 10.80
C ALA A 432 5.54 19.56 11.77
N ILE A 433 4.91 19.82 12.93
CA ILE A 433 5.42 20.78 13.94
C ILE A 433 6.46 20.15 14.86
N LEU A 434 6.24 18.92 15.32
CA LEU A 434 6.99 18.35 16.45
C LEU A 434 8.06 17.33 16.03
N TYR A 435 7.93 16.74 14.84
CA TYR A 435 8.81 15.64 14.43
C TYR A 435 9.93 16.11 13.48
N HIS A 436 11.09 16.45 14.10
CA HIS A 436 12.29 16.90 13.39
C HIS A 436 13.54 16.10 13.81
N PRO A 437 13.60 14.80 13.56
CA PRO A 437 14.76 14.01 13.88
C PRO A 437 15.95 14.41 13.00
N LYS A 438 17.17 14.26 13.53
CA LYS A 438 18.39 14.49 12.77
C LYS A 438 18.56 13.42 11.70
N ASP A 439 19.08 13.84 10.54
CA ASP A 439 19.51 12.92 9.46
C ASP A 439 20.55 11.94 10.02
N GLU A 440 20.51 10.71 9.51
CA GLU A 440 21.44 9.67 9.92
C GLU A 440 22.15 9.07 8.71
N ILE A 441 23.49 8.96 8.79
CA ILE A 441 24.31 8.34 7.77
C ILE A 441 24.15 6.82 7.87
N LEU A 442 23.91 6.18 6.72
CA LEU A 442 23.90 4.72 6.62
C LEU A 442 25.37 4.27 6.63
N SER A 443 25.87 3.83 7.79
CA SER A 443 27.23 3.35 7.96
C SER A 443 27.25 1.83 8.16
N HIS A 444 28.29 1.18 7.57
CA HIS A 444 28.54 -0.25 7.72
C HIS A 444 28.89 -0.69 9.17
N ASP A 445 29.23 0.26 10.03
CA ASP A 445 29.84 0.01 11.34
C ASP A 445 28.85 0.15 12.52
N ARG A 446 27.59 -0.16 12.34
CA ARG A 446 26.70 -0.30 13.50
C ARG A 446 26.84 -1.69 14.10
N PRO A 447 27.15 -1.77 15.43
CA PRO A 447 27.33 -3.05 16.11
C PRO A 447 26.08 -3.95 16.08
#